data_6fb6407721c02d2bf2dcfdccc2ec6b18
#
_entry.id   6fb6407721c02d2bf2dcfdccc2ec6b18
#
_cell.length_a   1.000
_cell.length_b   1.000
_cell.length_c   1.000
_cell.angle_alpha   90.00
_cell.angle_beta   90.00
_cell.angle_gamma   90.00
#
_symmetry.space_group_name_H-M   'P 1'
#
loop_
_entity.id
_entity.type
_entity.pdbx_description
1 polymer ?
#
loop_
_entity_poly.entity_id
_entity_poly.type
_entity_poly.pdbx_seq_one_letter_code
_entity_poly.pdbx_strand_id
1 'polypeptide(L)'
;MTKKDKILVTGATGYYGYAVIESLIENGAQNSLIYAMARDFRKVDKLKSLNVNVVFGDYNNYDSMLKAFSGMDKLLFVSSNELENRSDQHIQVVHAAVKSDIEHILYTSQEHKEVNFSLIEFILSSHLVTENSIKGSGIDYTILRNGVYMDLLPTFLGENIFKHGINLPAGNGKMGLALRDEMAETAAKVLLSSGHNNKTYSVSGDSCSFSEIADYISQITGKNITYLSPGLDNFINNVYNQGISRKCIKMIGGYAAATRLGELESDSAQMEKLLGRKPVTVKQFLEESFAWNYLSSVG
;
A
#
# COMPACT_ATOMS: atom_id res chain seq x y z
N MET A 1 -8.99 -34.07 6.40
CA MET A 1 -7.90 -33.17 5.95
C MET A 1 -8.57 -31.91 5.42
N THR A 2 -8.37 -30.76 6.03
CA THR A 2 -8.87 -29.49 5.50
C THR A 2 -8.21 -29.25 4.15
N LYS A 3 -9.00 -28.92 3.11
CA LYS A 3 -8.52 -28.49 1.79
C LYS A 3 -7.48 -27.39 2.00
N LYS A 4 -6.32 -27.51 1.38
CA LYS A 4 -5.29 -26.46 1.41
C LYS A 4 -5.52 -25.55 0.21
N ASP A 5 -5.81 -24.29 0.48
CA ASP A 5 -6.20 -23.32 -0.55
C ASP A 5 -5.01 -22.97 -1.47
N LYS A 6 -5.27 -22.91 -2.76
CA LYS A 6 -4.38 -22.31 -3.77
C LYS A 6 -4.58 -20.81 -3.77
N ILE A 7 -3.52 -20.07 -3.51
CA ILE A 7 -3.55 -18.62 -3.38
C ILE A 7 -2.88 -17.99 -4.60
N LEU A 8 -3.64 -17.21 -5.36
CA LEU A 8 -3.10 -16.41 -6.46
C LEU A 8 -2.80 -14.99 -5.96
N VAL A 9 -1.58 -14.56 -6.17
CA VAL A 9 -1.11 -13.19 -5.85
C VAL A 9 -0.93 -12.41 -7.13
N THR A 10 -1.71 -11.36 -7.35
CA THR A 10 -1.50 -10.43 -8.45
C THR A 10 -0.48 -9.35 -8.06
N GLY A 11 0.06 -8.64 -9.05
CA GLY A 11 1.11 -7.66 -8.77
C GLY A 11 2.37 -8.26 -8.14
N ALA A 12 2.59 -9.56 -8.30
CA ALA A 12 3.63 -10.35 -7.63
C ALA A 12 5.07 -9.90 -7.94
N THR A 13 5.31 -9.23 -9.06
CA THR A 13 6.62 -8.64 -9.40
C THR A 13 6.85 -7.26 -8.81
N GLY A 14 5.82 -6.65 -8.20
CA GLY A 14 5.91 -5.40 -7.46
C GLY A 14 6.28 -5.64 -6.00
N TYR A 15 6.68 -4.57 -5.31
CA TYR A 15 7.14 -4.66 -3.92
C TYR A 15 6.10 -5.35 -3.00
N TYR A 16 4.86 -4.85 -2.98
CA TYR A 16 3.82 -5.34 -2.08
C TYR A 16 3.46 -6.82 -2.33
N GLY A 17 3.18 -7.18 -3.59
CA GLY A 17 2.82 -8.56 -3.93
C GLY A 17 3.96 -9.54 -3.65
N TYR A 18 5.20 -9.14 -3.89
CA TYR A 18 6.39 -9.94 -3.57
C TYR A 18 6.53 -10.15 -2.06
N ALA A 19 6.42 -9.06 -1.27
CA ALA A 19 6.48 -9.13 0.19
C ALA A 19 5.36 -10.02 0.80
N VAL A 20 4.14 -10.00 0.21
CA VAL A 20 3.08 -10.92 0.63
C VAL A 20 3.46 -12.38 0.36
N ILE A 21 4.07 -12.68 -0.79
CA ILE A 21 4.52 -14.05 -1.09
C ILE A 21 5.58 -14.52 -0.09
N GLU A 22 6.57 -13.69 0.22
CA GLU A 22 7.58 -13.99 1.24
C GLU A 22 6.91 -14.24 2.60
N SER A 23 6.01 -13.35 3.01
CA SER A 23 5.29 -13.49 4.27
C SER A 23 4.35 -14.71 4.31
N LEU A 24 3.71 -15.10 3.21
CA LEU A 24 2.96 -16.35 3.12
C LEU A 24 3.84 -17.57 3.42
N ILE A 25 5.04 -17.61 2.83
CA ILE A 25 6.01 -18.70 3.03
C ILE A 25 6.50 -18.71 4.48
N GLU A 26 6.87 -17.56 5.04
CA GLU A 26 7.33 -17.42 6.42
C GLU A 26 6.27 -17.84 7.44
N ASN A 27 4.99 -17.61 7.14
CA ASN A 27 3.86 -18.04 7.96
C ASN A 27 3.36 -19.46 7.64
N GLY A 28 4.16 -20.26 6.91
CA GLY A 28 3.96 -21.69 6.74
C GLY A 28 3.07 -22.13 5.58
N ALA A 29 2.74 -21.23 4.63
CA ALA A 29 2.09 -21.63 3.39
C ALA A 29 3.01 -22.54 2.57
N GLN A 30 2.43 -23.55 1.91
CA GLN A 30 3.20 -24.40 1.01
C GLN A 30 3.47 -23.65 -0.31
N ASN A 31 4.75 -23.52 -0.68
CA ASN A 31 5.17 -22.82 -1.91
C ASN A 31 4.45 -23.34 -3.16
N SER A 32 4.18 -24.66 -3.23
CA SER A 32 3.44 -25.29 -4.34
C SER A 32 1.98 -24.88 -4.46
N LEU A 33 1.42 -24.22 -3.44
CA LEU A 33 0.04 -23.69 -3.42
C LEU A 33 0.00 -22.17 -3.62
N ILE A 34 1.14 -21.51 -3.76
CA ILE A 34 1.25 -20.08 -4.05
C ILE A 34 1.47 -19.90 -5.54
N TYR A 35 0.65 -19.06 -6.16
CA TYR A 35 0.70 -18.72 -7.56
C TYR A 35 0.96 -17.21 -7.69
N ALA A 36 2.06 -16.85 -8.33
CA ALA A 36 2.48 -15.48 -8.56
C ALA A 36 2.10 -15.04 -9.97
N MET A 37 1.13 -14.14 -10.12
CA MET A 37 0.74 -13.63 -11.43
C MET A 37 1.68 -12.52 -11.89
N ALA A 38 2.27 -12.69 -13.07
CA ALA A 38 3.18 -11.75 -13.69
C ALA A 38 2.81 -11.47 -15.15
N ARG A 39 2.86 -10.18 -15.54
CA ARG A 39 2.67 -9.76 -16.96
C ARG A 39 3.97 -9.73 -17.75
N ASP A 40 5.13 -9.76 -17.09
CA ASP A 40 6.44 -9.73 -17.71
C ASP A 40 7.36 -10.78 -17.09
N PHE A 41 7.59 -11.86 -17.83
CA PHE A 41 8.43 -12.98 -17.37
C PHE A 41 9.92 -12.65 -17.25
N ARG A 42 10.38 -11.49 -17.74
CA ARG A 42 11.74 -11.00 -17.53
C ARG A 42 12.01 -10.53 -16.10
N LYS A 43 10.94 -10.34 -15.31
CA LYS A 43 10.98 -9.83 -13.92
C LYS A 43 10.66 -10.89 -12.86
N VAL A 44 10.66 -12.17 -13.22
CA VAL A 44 10.19 -13.24 -12.33
C VAL A 44 11.30 -14.04 -11.64
N ASP A 45 12.58 -13.71 -11.85
CA ASP A 45 13.69 -14.52 -11.32
C ASP A 45 13.67 -14.60 -9.78
N LYS A 46 13.35 -13.50 -9.10
CA LYS A 46 13.15 -13.50 -7.65
C LYS A 46 11.99 -14.40 -7.21
N LEU A 47 10.89 -14.45 -7.97
CA LEU A 47 9.75 -15.33 -7.68
C LEU A 47 10.10 -16.79 -7.87
N LYS A 48 10.89 -17.12 -8.92
CA LYS A 48 11.38 -18.47 -9.15
C LYS A 48 12.27 -18.96 -8.03
N SER A 49 13.12 -18.08 -7.45
CA SER A 49 13.98 -18.45 -6.32
C SER A 49 13.21 -18.81 -5.05
N LEU A 50 11.96 -18.35 -4.92
CA LEU A 50 11.05 -18.72 -3.84
C LEU A 50 10.35 -20.08 -4.06
N ASN A 51 10.58 -20.73 -5.21
CA ASN A 51 9.94 -22.00 -5.58
C ASN A 51 8.40 -21.95 -5.57
N VAL A 52 7.82 -20.80 -5.94
CA VAL A 52 6.37 -20.62 -6.13
C VAL A 52 6.00 -20.82 -7.61
N ASN A 53 4.72 -21.06 -7.92
CA ASN A 53 4.25 -21.19 -9.27
C ASN A 53 4.13 -19.80 -9.91
N VAL A 54 4.72 -19.59 -11.09
CA VAL A 54 4.58 -18.33 -11.82
C VAL A 54 3.62 -18.53 -12.99
N VAL A 55 2.57 -17.70 -13.06
CA VAL A 55 1.56 -17.73 -14.11
C VAL A 55 1.48 -16.39 -14.85
N PHE A 56 1.19 -16.45 -16.15
CA PHE A 56 0.99 -15.23 -16.93
C PHE A 56 -0.41 -14.67 -16.73
N GLY A 57 -0.51 -13.35 -16.48
CA GLY A 57 -1.77 -12.63 -16.47
C GLY A 57 -1.54 -11.12 -16.50
N ASP A 58 -2.41 -10.43 -17.21
CA ASP A 58 -2.41 -8.97 -17.35
C ASP A 58 -3.83 -8.44 -17.17
N TYR A 59 -4.01 -7.40 -16.37
CA TYR A 59 -5.30 -6.75 -16.13
C TYR A 59 -5.92 -6.16 -17.41
N ASN A 60 -5.10 -5.88 -18.43
CA ASN A 60 -5.55 -5.46 -19.76
C ASN A 60 -5.91 -6.63 -20.70
N ASN A 61 -5.76 -7.87 -20.25
CA ASN A 61 -6.03 -9.07 -21.04
C ASN A 61 -6.91 -10.05 -20.26
N TYR A 62 -8.22 -9.95 -20.50
CA TYR A 62 -9.24 -10.74 -19.79
C TYR A 62 -9.01 -12.26 -19.90
N ASP A 63 -8.70 -12.76 -21.11
CA ASP A 63 -8.46 -14.19 -21.34
C ASP A 63 -7.24 -14.71 -20.58
N SER A 64 -6.22 -13.87 -20.41
CA SER A 64 -5.04 -14.23 -19.62
C SER A 64 -5.38 -14.33 -18.14
N MET A 65 -6.26 -13.45 -17.62
CA MET A 65 -6.75 -13.52 -16.26
C MET A 65 -7.59 -14.78 -16.02
N LEU A 66 -8.50 -15.13 -16.93
CA LEU A 66 -9.29 -16.37 -16.81
C LEU A 66 -8.39 -17.61 -16.71
N LYS A 67 -7.31 -17.67 -17.52
CA LYS A 67 -6.34 -18.77 -17.45
C LYS A 67 -5.58 -18.79 -16.13
N ALA A 68 -5.14 -17.63 -15.65
CA ALA A 68 -4.39 -17.51 -14.40
C ALA A 68 -5.24 -17.82 -13.17
N PHE A 69 -6.54 -17.49 -13.18
CA PHE A 69 -7.46 -17.66 -12.05
C PHE A 69 -8.08 -19.06 -12.00
N SER A 70 -8.02 -19.82 -13.10
CA SER A 70 -8.62 -21.15 -13.20
C SER A 70 -8.06 -22.09 -12.13
N GLY A 71 -8.95 -22.63 -11.30
CA GLY A 71 -8.64 -23.58 -10.23
C GLY A 71 -7.90 -22.96 -9.03
N MET A 72 -7.94 -21.66 -8.87
CA MET A 72 -7.48 -20.95 -7.67
C MET A 72 -8.64 -20.80 -6.68
N ASP A 73 -8.33 -20.88 -5.39
CA ASP A 73 -9.33 -20.75 -4.32
C ASP A 73 -9.39 -19.32 -3.80
N LYS A 74 -8.23 -18.67 -3.58
CA LYS A 74 -8.13 -17.31 -3.05
C LYS A 74 -7.34 -16.41 -4.00
N LEU A 75 -7.77 -15.18 -4.11
CA LEU A 75 -7.13 -14.15 -4.91
C LEU A 75 -6.67 -12.99 -4.00
N LEU A 76 -5.36 -12.76 -3.91
CA LEU A 76 -4.86 -11.44 -3.50
C LEU A 76 -4.89 -10.51 -4.70
N PHE A 77 -5.83 -9.59 -4.69
CA PHE A 77 -5.97 -8.56 -5.69
C PHE A 77 -5.22 -7.30 -5.27
N VAL A 78 -4.00 -7.13 -5.77
CA VAL A 78 -3.20 -5.92 -5.56
C VAL A 78 -3.62 -4.84 -6.55
N SER A 79 -3.94 -3.65 -6.05
CA SER A 79 -4.39 -2.53 -6.88
C SER A 79 -3.34 -2.09 -7.92
N SER A 80 -3.81 -1.75 -9.12
CA SER A 80 -2.95 -1.30 -10.22
C SER A 80 -2.35 0.08 -9.96
N ASN A 81 -1.13 0.33 -10.49
CA ASN A 81 -0.49 1.64 -10.51
C ASN A 81 -0.91 2.52 -11.71
N GLU A 82 -1.73 1.99 -12.62
CA GLU A 82 -2.20 2.68 -13.83
C GLU A 82 -3.47 3.48 -13.52
N LEU A 83 -3.32 4.70 -12.97
CA LEU A 83 -4.44 5.50 -12.45
C LEU A 83 -5.53 5.79 -13.49
N GLU A 84 -5.17 6.00 -14.76
CA GLU A 84 -6.11 6.39 -15.81
C GLU A 84 -7.11 5.29 -16.16
N ASN A 85 -6.65 4.02 -16.20
CA ASN A 85 -7.47 2.86 -16.58
C ASN A 85 -7.80 1.95 -15.40
N ARG A 86 -7.46 2.37 -14.17
CA ARG A 86 -7.54 1.51 -12.99
C ARG A 86 -8.93 0.95 -12.76
N SER A 87 -9.97 1.77 -12.86
CA SER A 87 -11.34 1.33 -12.59
C SER A 87 -11.78 0.22 -13.53
N ASP A 88 -11.52 0.38 -14.84
CA ASP A 88 -11.88 -0.62 -15.85
C ASP A 88 -11.08 -1.91 -15.67
N GLN A 89 -9.76 -1.81 -15.46
CA GLN A 89 -8.92 -2.95 -15.15
C GLN A 89 -9.45 -3.71 -13.93
N HIS A 90 -9.78 -3.01 -12.86
CA HIS A 90 -10.23 -3.62 -11.62
C HIS A 90 -11.60 -4.29 -11.74
N ILE A 91 -12.53 -3.70 -12.48
CA ILE A 91 -13.82 -4.33 -12.80
C ILE A 91 -13.59 -5.63 -13.58
N GLN A 92 -12.69 -5.63 -14.56
CA GLN A 92 -12.34 -6.84 -15.34
C GLN A 92 -11.72 -7.94 -14.45
N VAL A 93 -10.88 -7.56 -13.47
CA VAL A 93 -10.33 -8.52 -12.49
C VAL A 93 -11.45 -9.18 -11.68
N VAL A 94 -12.41 -8.39 -11.16
CA VAL A 94 -13.54 -8.91 -10.39
C VAL A 94 -14.42 -9.83 -11.27
N HIS A 95 -14.73 -9.44 -12.50
CA HIS A 95 -15.47 -10.29 -13.43
C HIS A 95 -14.74 -11.60 -13.75
N ALA A 96 -13.42 -11.55 -13.94
CA ALA A 96 -12.62 -12.75 -14.14
C ALA A 96 -12.62 -13.67 -12.92
N ALA A 97 -12.57 -13.09 -11.72
CA ALA A 97 -12.65 -13.84 -10.45
C ALA A 97 -13.99 -14.56 -10.30
N VAL A 98 -15.11 -13.88 -10.57
CA VAL A 98 -16.46 -14.51 -10.59
C VAL A 98 -16.51 -15.64 -11.60
N LYS A 99 -16.04 -15.41 -12.83
CA LYS A 99 -16.09 -16.41 -13.92
C LYS A 99 -15.21 -17.64 -13.67
N SER A 100 -14.20 -17.49 -12.82
CA SER A 100 -13.23 -18.55 -12.47
C SER A 100 -13.55 -19.23 -11.14
N ASP A 101 -14.73 -18.96 -10.55
CA ASP A 101 -15.20 -19.54 -9.28
C ASP A 101 -14.21 -19.31 -8.11
N ILE A 102 -13.58 -18.12 -8.05
CA ILE A 102 -12.75 -17.73 -6.89
C ILE A 102 -13.63 -17.68 -5.64
N GLU A 103 -13.20 -18.37 -4.58
CA GLU A 103 -13.97 -18.46 -3.33
C GLU A 103 -13.80 -17.20 -2.45
N HIS A 104 -12.61 -16.53 -2.50
CA HIS A 104 -12.33 -15.37 -1.67
C HIS A 104 -11.41 -14.36 -2.37
N ILE A 105 -11.78 -13.08 -2.36
CA ILE A 105 -10.95 -11.96 -2.82
C ILE A 105 -10.44 -11.18 -1.63
N LEU A 106 -9.11 -11.09 -1.45
CA LEU A 106 -8.46 -10.11 -0.59
C LEU A 106 -7.99 -8.93 -1.45
N TYR A 107 -8.53 -7.74 -1.23
CA TYR A 107 -8.23 -6.56 -2.03
C TYR A 107 -7.45 -5.50 -1.26
N THR A 108 -6.39 -4.95 -1.87
CA THR A 108 -5.63 -3.83 -1.32
C THR A 108 -6.26 -2.51 -1.75
N SER A 109 -7.02 -1.90 -0.85
CA SER A 109 -7.63 -0.58 -1.01
C SER A 109 -6.77 0.51 -0.37
N GLN A 110 -7.25 1.74 -0.36
CA GLN A 110 -6.62 2.90 0.29
C GLN A 110 -7.42 3.32 1.51
N GLU A 111 -6.74 3.59 2.63
CA GLU A 111 -7.36 4.17 3.81
C GLU A 111 -7.89 5.58 3.52
N HIS A 112 -9.09 5.83 3.97
CA HIS A 112 -9.76 7.13 3.83
C HIS A 112 -10.91 7.25 4.81
N LYS A 113 -11.17 8.47 5.27
CA LYS A 113 -12.44 8.79 5.92
C LYS A 113 -13.48 9.12 4.86
N GLU A 114 -14.74 8.83 5.15
CA GLU A 114 -15.84 9.27 4.29
C GLU A 114 -15.93 10.80 4.33
N VAL A 115 -15.69 11.43 3.18
CA VAL A 115 -15.76 12.87 2.99
C VAL A 115 -16.59 13.17 1.74
N ASN A 116 -17.32 14.28 1.74
CA ASN A 116 -18.11 14.69 0.58
C ASN A 116 -17.25 15.07 -0.63
N PHE A 117 -16.02 15.45 -0.39
CA PHE A 117 -15.04 15.84 -1.41
C PHE A 117 -13.63 15.55 -0.89
N SER A 118 -12.85 14.79 -1.66
CA SER A 118 -11.47 14.45 -1.31
C SER A 118 -10.47 15.07 -2.27
N LEU A 119 -9.36 15.59 -1.72
CA LEU A 119 -8.25 16.12 -2.52
C LEU A 119 -7.41 15.02 -3.18
N ILE A 120 -7.63 13.77 -2.80
CA ILE A 120 -7.05 12.58 -3.45
C ILE A 120 -8.11 11.75 -4.20
N GLU A 121 -9.23 12.38 -4.60
CA GLU A 121 -10.32 11.74 -5.35
C GLU A 121 -9.81 10.97 -6.58
N PHE A 122 -8.80 11.50 -7.27
CA PHE A 122 -8.15 10.86 -8.43
C PHE A 122 -7.50 9.50 -8.11
N ILE A 123 -7.32 9.18 -6.82
CA ILE A 123 -6.86 7.87 -6.32
C ILE A 123 -8.04 7.10 -5.75
N LEU A 124 -8.84 7.73 -4.89
CA LEU A 124 -9.90 7.07 -4.12
C LEU A 124 -11.05 6.57 -4.99
N SER A 125 -11.46 7.33 -6.02
CA SER A 125 -12.58 6.96 -6.88
C SER A 125 -12.48 5.54 -7.43
N SER A 126 -11.30 5.17 -7.93
CA SER A 126 -11.07 3.83 -8.46
C SER A 126 -11.08 2.75 -7.37
N HIS A 127 -10.64 3.06 -6.14
CA HIS A 127 -10.72 2.13 -5.01
C HIS A 127 -12.17 1.93 -4.59
N LEU A 128 -12.97 2.99 -4.49
CA LEU A 128 -14.39 2.91 -4.14
C LEU A 128 -15.20 2.11 -5.18
N VAL A 129 -14.97 2.36 -6.47
CA VAL A 129 -15.56 1.58 -7.56
C VAL A 129 -15.21 0.10 -7.42
N THR A 130 -13.95 -0.22 -7.12
CA THR A 130 -13.48 -1.60 -6.94
C THR A 130 -14.10 -2.26 -5.70
N GLU A 131 -14.12 -1.58 -4.55
CA GLU A 131 -14.76 -2.07 -3.33
C GLU A 131 -16.24 -2.41 -3.58
N ASN A 132 -16.97 -1.53 -4.28
CA ASN A 132 -18.37 -1.75 -4.61
C ASN A 132 -18.55 -2.93 -5.58
N SER A 133 -17.69 -3.05 -6.59
CA SER A 133 -17.71 -4.19 -7.52
C SER A 133 -17.45 -5.51 -6.81
N ILE A 134 -16.48 -5.56 -5.88
CA ILE A 134 -16.19 -6.75 -5.08
C ILE A 134 -17.38 -7.09 -4.17
N LYS A 135 -17.92 -6.12 -3.44
CA LYS A 135 -19.07 -6.32 -2.54
C LYS A 135 -20.33 -6.79 -3.28
N GLY A 136 -20.50 -6.35 -4.53
CA GLY A 136 -21.62 -6.75 -5.40
C GLY A 136 -21.39 -8.06 -6.17
N SER A 137 -20.21 -8.65 -6.11
CA SER A 137 -19.84 -9.83 -6.93
C SER A 137 -20.43 -11.16 -6.46
N GLY A 138 -20.83 -11.24 -5.20
CA GLY A 138 -21.25 -12.49 -4.56
C GLY A 138 -20.11 -13.38 -4.06
N ILE A 139 -18.84 -13.03 -4.31
CA ILE A 139 -17.66 -13.72 -3.78
C ILE A 139 -17.41 -13.24 -2.34
N ASP A 140 -17.01 -14.15 -1.45
CA ASP A 140 -16.51 -13.74 -0.14
C ASP A 140 -15.29 -12.84 -0.28
N TYR A 141 -15.21 -11.78 0.53
CA TYR A 141 -14.14 -10.82 0.38
C TYR A 141 -13.53 -10.36 1.71
N THR A 142 -12.31 -9.85 1.63
CA THR A 142 -11.73 -8.99 2.65
C THR A 142 -11.12 -7.77 1.95
N ILE A 143 -11.44 -6.58 2.43
CA ILE A 143 -10.86 -5.33 1.95
C ILE A 143 -9.87 -4.83 2.99
N LEU A 144 -8.62 -4.67 2.60
CA LEU A 144 -7.58 -4.03 3.39
C LEU A 144 -7.42 -2.59 2.91
N ARG A 145 -7.92 -1.62 3.67
CA ARG A 145 -7.69 -0.21 3.46
C ARG A 145 -6.32 0.13 4.04
N ASN A 146 -5.31 0.13 3.19
CA ASN A 146 -3.94 0.41 3.57
C ASN A 146 -3.73 1.89 3.81
N GLY A 147 -3.10 2.25 4.92
CA GLY A 147 -2.63 3.60 5.20
C GLY A 147 -1.53 4.05 4.23
N VAL A 148 -0.97 5.22 4.49
CA VAL A 148 0.14 5.73 3.69
C VAL A 148 1.40 4.91 3.98
N TYR A 149 2.12 4.52 2.94
CA TYR A 149 3.34 3.74 3.08
C TYR A 149 4.44 4.57 3.74
N MET A 150 4.89 4.14 4.91
CA MET A 150 5.91 4.84 5.71
C MET A 150 7.25 4.94 4.97
N ASP A 151 7.60 3.94 4.19
CA ASP A 151 8.79 3.91 3.35
C ASP A 151 8.75 4.89 2.15
N LEU A 152 7.62 5.58 1.93
CA LEU A 152 7.53 6.73 1.03
C LEU A 152 7.82 8.08 1.72
N LEU A 153 8.01 8.12 3.05
CA LEU A 153 8.34 9.36 3.75
C LEU A 153 9.51 10.14 3.13
N PRO A 154 10.62 9.52 2.69
CA PRO A 154 11.69 10.26 2.03
C PRO A 154 11.21 11.07 0.80
N THR A 155 10.22 10.58 0.07
CA THR A 155 9.63 11.30 -1.09
C THR A 155 8.85 12.54 -0.64
N PHE A 156 8.18 12.48 0.50
CA PHE A 156 7.47 13.64 1.07
C PHE A 156 8.45 14.65 1.68
N LEU A 157 9.49 14.18 2.35
CA LEU A 157 10.46 15.03 3.06
C LEU A 157 11.40 15.78 2.11
N GLY A 158 11.72 15.18 0.95
CA GLY A 158 12.68 15.68 0.00
C GLY A 158 14.15 15.48 0.44
N GLU A 159 15.08 15.70 -0.49
CA GLU A 159 16.50 15.37 -0.29
C GLU A 159 17.25 16.36 0.62
N ASN A 160 16.73 17.58 0.79
CA ASN A 160 17.45 18.69 1.43
C ASN A 160 16.84 19.12 2.78
N ILE A 161 16.29 18.18 3.56
CA ILE A 161 15.61 18.48 4.83
C ILE A 161 16.52 19.18 5.86
N PHE A 162 17.81 18.87 5.85
CA PHE A 162 18.81 19.51 6.74
C PHE A 162 19.11 20.96 6.40
N LYS A 163 18.80 21.38 5.17
CA LYS A 163 19.05 22.77 4.70
C LYS A 163 17.76 23.60 4.69
N HIS A 164 16.64 23.00 4.32
CA HIS A 164 15.41 23.72 4.06
C HIS A 164 14.25 23.34 4.98
N GLY A 165 14.44 22.32 5.86
CA GLY A 165 13.38 21.76 6.65
C GLY A 165 12.35 21.01 5.81
N ILE A 166 11.20 20.72 6.40
CA ILE A 166 10.04 20.09 5.75
C ILE A 166 9.08 21.20 5.31
N ASN A 167 8.73 21.22 4.04
CA ASN A 167 7.86 22.25 3.46
C ASN A 167 6.72 21.60 2.69
N LEU A 168 5.59 21.33 3.39
CA LEU A 168 4.42 20.61 2.86
C LEU A 168 3.12 21.27 3.33
N PRO A 169 2.08 21.36 2.48
CA PRO A 169 0.82 22.04 2.79
C PRO A 169 -0.11 21.18 3.68
N ALA A 170 0.44 20.48 4.69
CA ALA A 170 -0.30 19.52 5.51
C ALA A 170 -0.87 20.12 6.81
N GLY A 171 -0.57 21.39 7.13
CA GLY A 171 -1.05 22.02 8.37
C GLY A 171 -0.61 21.24 9.61
N ASN A 172 -1.52 21.10 10.55
CA ASN A 172 -1.36 20.28 11.76
C ASN A 172 -2.06 18.91 11.63
N GLY A 173 -2.48 18.56 10.41
CA GLY A 173 -3.15 17.28 10.15
C GLY A 173 -2.21 16.10 10.35
N LYS A 174 -2.81 14.94 10.60
CA LYS A 174 -2.12 13.67 10.80
C LYS A 174 -2.51 12.67 9.73
N MET A 175 -1.61 11.74 9.42
CA MET A 175 -1.88 10.62 8.54
C MET A 175 -1.37 9.33 9.14
N GLY A 176 -2.11 8.24 8.96
CA GLY A 176 -1.71 6.92 9.38
C GLY A 176 -0.63 6.35 8.47
N LEU A 177 0.48 5.96 9.07
CA LEU A 177 1.69 5.48 8.38
C LEU A 177 2.05 4.08 8.86
N ALA A 178 2.26 3.16 7.92
CA ALA A 178 2.80 1.84 8.24
C ALA A 178 3.77 1.35 7.16
N LEU A 179 4.66 0.43 7.52
CA LEU A 179 5.58 -0.20 6.58
C LEU A 179 4.81 -1.10 5.60
N ARG A 180 5.19 -1.05 4.33
CA ARG A 180 4.60 -1.96 3.31
C ARG A 180 4.81 -3.43 3.65
N ASP A 181 5.93 -3.78 4.26
CA ASP A 181 6.22 -5.15 4.69
C ASP A 181 5.25 -5.61 5.78
N GLU A 182 4.93 -4.77 6.77
CA GLU A 182 3.95 -5.11 7.80
C GLU A 182 2.52 -5.16 7.27
N MET A 183 2.17 -4.30 6.31
CA MET A 183 0.89 -4.39 5.59
C MET A 183 0.83 -5.69 4.77
N ALA A 184 1.93 -6.11 4.15
CA ALA A 184 2.03 -7.37 3.42
C ALA A 184 1.93 -8.59 4.36
N GLU A 185 2.60 -8.54 5.52
CA GLU A 185 2.46 -9.55 6.59
C GLU A 185 0.99 -9.66 7.05
N THR A 186 0.33 -8.52 7.23
CA THR A 186 -1.10 -8.48 7.59
C THR A 186 -1.95 -9.19 6.53
N ALA A 187 -1.72 -8.91 5.25
CA ALA A 187 -2.44 -9.56 4.15
C ALA A 187 -2.19 -11.08 4.12
N ALA A 188 -0.95 -11.52 4.33
CA ALA A 188 -0.59 -12.94 4.37
C ALA A 188 -1.29 -13.65 5.53
N LYS A 189 -1.31 -13.07 6.73
CA LYS A 189 -1.99 -13.63 7.91
C LYS A 189 -3.50 -13.75 7.69
N VAL A 190 -4.13 -12.74 7.07
CA VAL A 190 -5.56 -12.78 6.72
C VAL A 190 -5.85 -13.89 5.70
N LEU A 191 -5.00 -14.07 4.68
CA LEU A 191 -5.17 -15.15 3.69
C LEU A 191 -5.06 -16.54 4.30
N LEU A 192 -4.23 -16.71 5.34
CA LEU A 192 -3.95 -17.99 5.99
C LEU A 192 -4.90 -18.32 7.15
N SER A 193 -5.69 -17.36 7.61
CA SER A 193 -6.62 -17.54 8.74
C SER A 193 -8.07 -17.47 8.29
N SER A 194 -8.99 -17.81 9.18
CA SER A 194 -10.43 -17.78 8.96
C SER A 194 -11.09 -16.63 9.72
N GLY A 195 -12.36 -16.35 9.38
CA GLY A 195 -13.15 -15.34 10.09
C GLY A 195 -13.01 -13.92 9.51
N HIS A 196 -12.51 -13.81 8.29
CA HIS A 196 -12.30 -12.54 7.60
C HIS A 196 -13.28 -12.26 6.45
N ASN A 197 -14.20 -13.19 6.18
CA ASN A 197 -15.18 -13.06 5.11
C ASN A 197 -16.06 -11.83 5.30
N ASN A 198 -16.24 -11.08 4.21
CA ASN A 198 -17.09 -9.90 4.10
C ASN A 198 -16.74 -8.78 5.09
N LYS A 199 -15.44 -8.63 5.37
CA LYS A 199 -14.89 -7.59 6.26
C LYS A 199 -14.03 -6.58 5.54
N THR A 200 -14.03 -5.38 6.09
CA THR A 200 -13.11 -4.30 5.72
C THR A 200 -12.30 -3.93 6.94
N TYR A 201 -10.99 -3.82 6.77
CA TYR A 201 -10.05 -3.48 7.83
C TYR A 201 -9.25 -2.24 7.47
N SER A 202 -9.04 -1.35 8.44
CA SER A 202 -7.99 -0.34 8.41
C SER A 202 -6.65 -1.02 8.70
N VAL A 203 -5.72 -0.93 7.74
CA VAL A 203 -4.37 -1.50 7.86
C VAL A 203 -3.37 -0.36 7.82
N SER A 204 -3.19 0.25 8.99
CA SER A 204 -2.40 1.46 9.17
C SER A 204 -1.71 1.45 10.52
N GLY A 205 -0.62 2.21 10.63
CA GLY A 205 -0.04 2.54 11.93
C GLY A 205 -0.73 3.76 12.56
N ASP A 206 -0.24 4.18 13.72
CA ASP A 206 -0.72 5.39 14.37
C ASP A 206 -0.43 6.62 13.53
N SER A 207 -1.37 7.56 13.60
CA SER A 207 -1.25 8.79 12.82
C SER A 207 -0.20 9.74 13.39
N CYS A 208 0.60 10.30 12.47
CA CYS A 208 1.67 11.24 12.76
C CYS A 208 1.55 12.48 11.87
N SER A 209 1.84 13.66 12.42
CA SER A 209 1.92 14.92 11.68
C SER A 209 3.34 15.18 11.17
N PHE A 210 3.49 16.02 10.16
CA PHE A 210 4.82 16.42 9.68
C PHE A 210 5.59 17.28 10.69
N SER A 211 4.91 17.95 11.63
CA SER A 211 5.56 18.61 12.77
C SER A 211 6.21 17.59 13.70
N GLU A 212 5.46 16.53 14.09
CA GLU A 212 6.01 15.45 14.92
C GLU A 212 7.18 14.74 14.22
N ILE A 213 7.09 14.52 12.90
CA ILE A 213 8.19 13.95 12.10
C ILE A 213 9.44 14.86 12.15
N ALA A 214 9.27 16.18 11.99
CA ALA A 214 10.39 17.14 12.09
C ALA A 214 11.04 17.09 13.48
N ASP A 215 10.24 17.01 14.55
CA ASP A 215 10.71 16.88 15.92
C ASP A 215 11.48 15.57 16.15
N TYR A 216 10.98 14.43 15.64
CA TYR A 216 11.69 13.15 15.72
C TYR A 216 13.05 13.21 15.02
N ILE A 217 13.08 13.72 13.78
CA ILE A 217 14.35 13.84 13.03
C ILE A 217 15.32 14.77 13.77
N SER A 218 14.82 15.87 14.36
CA SER A 218 15.64 16.79 15.14
C SER A 218 16.25 16.10 16.37
N GLN A 219 15.48 15.32 17.09
CA GLN A 219 15.94 14.54 18.25
C GLN A 219 16.99 13.49 17.87
N ILE A 220 16.74 12.75 16.76
CA ILE A 220 17.63 11.67 16.29
C ILE A 220 18.97 12.22 15.80
N THR A 221 18.94 13.33 15.05
CA THR A 221 20.12 13.84 14.36
C THR A 221 20.87 14.93 15.12
N GLY A 222 20.27 15.50 16.18
CA GLY A 222 20.80 16.67 16.89
C GLY A 222 20.77 17.98 16.07
N LYS A 223 20.12 17.98 14.90
CA LYS A 223 19.97 19.15 14.03
C LYS A 223 18.54 19.67 14.09
N ASN A 224 18.37 20.99 14.11
CA ASN A 224 17.04 21.59 14.10
C ASN A 224 16.38 21.45 12.72
N ILE A 225 15.34 20.64 12.61
CA ILE A 225 14.54 20.49 11.40
C ILE A 225 13.23 21.26 11.59
N THR A 226 13.03 22.30 10.78
CA THR A 226 11.82 23.11 10.83
C THR A 226 10.73 22.49 9.95
N TYR A 227 9.47 22.63 10.37
CA TYR A 227 8.32 22.33 9.55
C TYR A 227 7.57 23.62 9.19
N LEU A 228 7.35 23.83 7.89
CA LEU A 228 6.55 24.93 7.36
C LEU A 228 5.40 24.38 6.53
N SER A 229 4.21 24.94 6.73
CA SER A 229 3.01 24.54 5.98
C SER A 229 2.50 25.71 5.15
N PRO A 230 2.97 25.87 3.90
CA PRO A 230 2.47 26.90 2.99
C PRO A 230 1.03 26.58 2.53
N GLY A 231 0.38 27.56 1.90
CA GLY A 231 -0.83 27.28 1.14
C GLY A 231 -0.52 26.35 -0.05
N LEU A 232 -1.50 25.55 -0.48
CA LEU A 232 -1.33 24.54 -1.54
C LEU A 232 -0.81 25.16 -2.84
N ASP A 233 -1.34 26.31 -3.26
CA ASP A 233 -0.93 26.98 -4.49
C ASP A 233 0.54 27.46 -4.45
N ASN A 234 0.96 27.98 -3.30
CA ASN A 234 2.35 28.40 -3.08
C ASN A 234 3.29 27.20 -3.11
N PHE A 235 2.87 26.07 -2.52
CA PHE A 235 3.62 24.83 -2.57
C PHE A 235 3.78 24.35 -4.03
N ILE A 236 2.67 24.24 -4.78
CA ILE A 236 2.68 23.81 -6.18
C ILE A 236 3.63 24.65 -7.03
N ASN A 237 3.54 26.00 -6.92
CA ASN A 237 4.37 26.92 -7.68
C ASN A 237 5.87 26.76 -7.33
N ASN A 238 6.19 26.65 -6.04
CA ASN A 238 7.58 26.48 -5.59
C ASN A 238 8.19 25.18 -6.10
N VAL A 239 7.47 24.06 -5.99
CA VAL A 239 7.97 22.73 -6.38
C VAL A 239 8.05 22.61 -7.90
N TYR A 240 7.11 23.22 -8.64
CA TYR A 240 7.14 23.27 -10.10
C TYR A 240 8.38 24.01 -10.62
N ASN A 241 8.74 25.13 -10.00
CA ASN A 241 9.95 25.90 -10.35
C ASN A 241 11.26 25.15 -10.06
N GLN A 242 11.23 24.12 -9.22
CA GLN A 242 12.36 23.20 -8.95
C GLN A 242 12.46 22.05 -9.95
N GLY A 243 11.60 21.99 -10.97
CA GLY A 243 11.62 20.97 -12.01
C GLY A 243 10.98 19.65 -11.63
N ILE A 244 10.23 19.59 -10.54
CA ILE A 244 9.48 18.39 -10.13
C ILE A 244 8.31 18.15 -11.09
N SER A 245 8.09 16.89 -11.49
CA SER A 245 7.04 16.54 -12.43
C SER A 245 5.66 16.87 -11.90
N ARG A 246 4.74 17.31 -12.77
CA ARG A 246 3.33 17.61 -12.40
C ARG A 246 2.65 16.42 -11.71
N LYS A 247 2.99 15.20 -12.11
CA LYS A 247 2.43 13.98 -11.48
C LYS A 247 2.87 13.85 -10.03
N CYS A 248 4.16 14.04 -9.73
CA CYS A 248 4.68 14.03 -8.35
C CYS A 248 4.08 15.15 -7.52
N ILE A 249 3.99 16.38 -8.08
CA ILE A 249 3.39 17.54 -7.39
C ILE A 249 1.93 17.24 -7.01
N LYS A 250 1.13 16.69 -7.95
CA LYS A 250 -0.26 16.31 -7.71
C LYS A 250 -0.38 15.26 -6.61
N MET A 251 0.52 14.26 -6.62
CA MET A 251 0.53 13.20 -5.60
C MET A 251 0.90 13.78 -4.23
N ILE A 252 2.07 14.37 -4.09
CA ILE A 252 2.59 14.89 -2.81
C ILE A 252 1.66 15.98 -2.25
N GLY A 253 1.27 16.95 -3.10
CA GLY A 253 0.39 18.06 -2.71
C GLY A 253 -1.00 17.58 -2.32
N GLY A 254 -1.57 16.63 -3.08
CA GLY A 254 -2.86 16.02 -2.79
C GLY A 254 -2.87 15.30 -1.44
N TYR A 255 -1.90 14.41 -1.21
CA TYR A 255 -1.79 13.71 0.08
C TYR A 255 -1.53 14.67 1.25
N ALA A 256 -0.66 15.67 1.08
CA ALA A 256 -0.42 16.67 2.14
C ALA A 256 -1.67 17.48 2.45
N ALA A 257 -2.44 17.88 1.44
CA ALA A 257 -3.67 18.63 1.62
C ALA A 257 -4.80 17.76 2.22
N ALA A 258 -4.91 16.49 1.81
CA ALA A 258 -5.82 15.53 2.43
C ALA A 258 -5.45 15.26 3.90
N THR A 259 -4.15 15.19 4.22
CA THR A 259 -3.64 15.13 5.60
C THR A 259 -4.10 16.35 6.40
N ARG A 260 -3.99 17.56 5.84
CA ARG A 260 -4.46 18.80 6.48
C ARG A 260 -5.94 18.76 6.87
N LEU A 261 -6.75 18.09 6.06
CA LEU A 261 -8.21 17.95 6.29
C LEU A 261 -8.56 16.76 7.20
N GLY A 262 -7.57 15.98 7.64
CA GLY A 262 -7.77 14.80 8.49
C GLY A 262 -8.36 13.59 7.75
N GLU A 263 -8.36 13.58 6.42
CA GLU A 263 -8.92 12.49 5.60
C GLU A 263 -8.13 11.18 5.76
N LEU A 264 -6.83 11.26 6.06
CA LEU A 264 -5.91 10.12 6.16
C LEU A 264 -5.59 9.74 7.60
N GLU A 265 -6.28 10.33 8.57
CA GLU A 265 -6.06 10.01 9.98
C GLU A 265 -6.67 8.65 10.33
N SER A 266 -5.88 7.77 10.92
CA SER A 266 -6.26 6.43 11.35
C SER A 266 -5.52 6.06 12.63
N ASP A 267 -5.81 4.86 13.15
CA ASP A 267 -5.11 4.26 14.28
C ASP A 267 -4.56 2.87 13.91
N SER A 268 -3.72 2.32 14.78
CA SER A 268 -3.07 1.02 14.58
C SER A 268 -3.89 -0.17 15.07
N ALA A 269 -5.03 0.03 15.72
CA ALA A 269 -5.71 -1.02 16.51
C ALA A 269 -6.10 -2.26 15.70
N GLN A 270 -6.63 -2.07 14.48
CA GLN A 270 -7.01 -3.21 13.65
C GLN A 270 -5.78 -3.92 13.08
N MET A 271 -4.77 -3.18 12.63
CA MET A 271 -3.52 -3.74 12.13
C MET A 271 -2.77 -4.50 13.23
N GLU A 272 -2.66 -3.93 14.43
CA GLU A 272 -2.05 -4.58 15.61
C GLU A 272 -2.73 -5.93 15.91
N LYS A 273 -4.06 -5.97 15.89
CA LYS A 273 -4.82 -7.20 16.09
C LYS A 273 -4.54 -8.25 15.02
N LEU A 274 -4.44 -7.87 13.75
CA LEU A 274 -4.18 -8.78 12.63
C LEU A 274 -2.72 -9.24 12.61
N LEU A 275 -1.77 -8.36 12.92
CA LEU A 275 -0.34 -8.70 13.05
C LEU A 275 -0.06 -9.56 14.29
N GLY A 276 -0.84 -9.42 15.37
CA GLY A 276 -0.55 -10.02 16.68
C GLY A 276 0.58 -9.32 17.44
N ARG A 277 1.01 -8.14 17.00
CA ARG A 277 2.01 -7.26 17.62
C ARG A 277 1.78 -5.82 17.20
N LYS A 278 2.39 -4.90 17.92
CA LYS A 278 2.39 -3.49 17.51
C LYS A 278 3.16 -3.31 16.20
N PRO A 279 2.64 -2.52 15.24
CA PRO A 279 3.39 -2.15 14.06
C PRO A 279 4.55 -1.20 14.43
N VAL A 280 5.55 -1.14 13.56
CA VAL A 280 6.69 -0.21 13.69
C VAL A 280 6.17 1.22 13.70
N THR A 281 6.59 2.01 14.68
CA THR A 281 6.23 3.43 14.77
C THR A 281 7.05 4.29 13.82
N VAL A 282 6.53 5.47 13.47
CA VAL A 282 7.27 6.44 12.64
C VAL A 282 8.62 6.78 13.27
N LYS A 283 8.68 6.93 14.60
CA LYS A 283 9.92 7.23 15.32
C LYS A 283 10.94 6.11 15.15
N GLN A 284 10.57 4.86 15.36
CA GLN A 284 11.45 3.70 15.17
C GLN A 284 11.99 3.61 13.74
N PHE A 285 11.10 3.78 12.74
CA PHE A 285 11.50 3.80 11.32
C PHE A 285 12.53 4.90 11.03
N LEU A 286 12.34 6.10 11.58
CA LEU A 286 13.28 7.19 11.40
C LEU A 286 14.61 6.92 12.13
N GLU A 287 14.59 6.36 13.34
CA GLU A 287 15.79 5.96 14.08
C GLU A 287 16.64 4.99 13.25
N GLU A 288 16.04 3.94 12.68
CA GLU A 288 16.72 2.96 11.82
C GLU A 288 17.24 3.62 10.52
N SER A 289 16.42 4.43 9.85
CA SER A 289 16.77 5.08 8.59
C SER A 289 17.95 6.05 8.72
N PHE A 290 18.00 6.81 9.80
CA PHE A 290 19.09 7.76 10.05
C PHE A 290 20.35 7.09 10.63
N ALA A 291 20.21 6.02 11.43
CA ALA A 291 21.33 5.21 11.89
C ALA A 291 22.07 4.56 10.71
N TRP A 292 21.35 4.00 9.75
CA TRP A 292 21.92 3.41 8.54
C TRP A 292 22.69 4.45 7.69
N ASN A 293 22.13 5.64 7.47
CA ASN A 293 22.78 6.71 6.72
C ASN A 293 24.03 7.24 7.41
N TYR A 294 24.06 7.26 8.75
CA TYR A 294 25.26 7.63 9.51
C TYR A 294 26.37 6.58 9.35
N LEU A 295 26.03 5.30 9.44
CA LEU A 295 27.03 4.21 9.27
C LEU A 295 27.57 4.15 7.83
N SER A 296 26.75 4.44 6.82
CA SER A 296 27.16 4.47 5.41
C SER A 296 27.97 5.72 5.02
N SER A 297 27.93 6.79 5.83
CA SER A 297 28.72 8.02 5.60
C SER A 297 30.08 8.04 6.33
N VAL A 298 30.34 7.06 7.21
CA VAL A 298 31.56 6.95 8.03
C VAL A 298 32.47 5.79 7.55
N GLY A 299 32.04 5.00 6.58
CA GLY A 299 32.80 3.93 5.90
C GLY A 299 33.19 4.31 4.48
#